data_9b155206f016a33174092d03afa0cade
#
_entry.id   9b155206f016a33174092d03afa0cade
#
_cell.length_a   1.000
_cell.length_b   1.000
_cell.length_c   1.000
_cell.angle_alpha   90.00
_cell.angle_beta   90.00
_cell.angle_gamma   90.00
#
_symmetry.space_group_name_H-M   'P 1'
#
loop_
_entity.id
_entity.type
_entity.pdbx_description
1 polymer ?
#
loop_
_entity_poly.entity_id
_entity_poly.type
_entity_poly.pdbx_seq_one_letter_code
_entity_poly.pdbx_strand_id
1 'polypeptide(L)'
;NSFKVKDEVNSSNMINISNNNYTNILKSVHDDIDSYVGKEICFSGYIYRLIDFKETEFVLARDMIISSDMQTLIVGFLCDCKNAQNFADNSWVEIKGEITKGSYHGDMPIIKIKEIKQIEKPKDNIYVYPPDDTYVPTSAMF
;
A
#
# COMPACT_ATOMS: atom_id res chain seq x y z
N ASN A 1 2.14 -16.07 -0.84
CA ASN A 1 3.27 -16.80 -0.37
C ASN A 1 4.57 -16.14 -0.86
N SER A 2 5.69 -16.46 -0.22
CA SER A 2 6.95 -15.78 -0.50
C SER A 2 7.47 -15.99 -1.91
N PHE A 3 7.18 -17.13 -2.51
CA PHE A 3 7.56 -17.40 -3.90
C PHE A 3 6.95 -16.38 -4.85
N LYS A 4 5.65 -16.13 -4.68
CA LYS A 4 4.93 -15.20 -5.54
C LYS A 4 5.47 -13.76 -5.39
N VAL A 5 5.82 -13.37 -4.18
CA VAL A 5 6.41 -12.04 -3.93
C VAL A 5 7.76 -11.92 -4.62
N LYS A 6 8.58 -12.98 -4.59
CA LYS A 6 9.89 -12.96 -5.25
C LYS A 6 9.75 -12.74 -6.75
N ASP A 7 8.73 -13.29 -7.37
CA ASP A 7 8.51 -13.14 -8.82
C ASP A 7 8.17 -11.70 -9.19
N GLU A 8 7.70 -10.91 -8.23
CA GLU A 8 7.33 -9.52 -8.46
C GLU A 8 8.50 -8.54 -8.30
N VAL A 9 9.65 -9.02 -7.87
CA VAL A 9 10.85 -8.18 -7.70
C VAL A 9 11.69 -8.29 -8.95
N ASN A 10 11.88 -7.16 -9.65
CA ASN A 10 12.66 -7.14 -10.88
C ASN A 10 14.16 -6.99 -10.60
N SER A 11 14.95 -6.97 -11.68
CA SER A 11 16.41 -6.93 -11.58
C SER A 11 16.97 -5.66 -10.94
N SER A 12 16.18 -4.59 -10.90
CA SER A 12 16.55 -3.34 -10.21
C SER A 12 16.05 -3.29 -8.78
N ASN A 13 15.55 -4.43 -8.25
CA ASN A 13 15.04 -4.53 -6.89
C ASN A 13 13.76 -3.71 -6.68
N MET A 14 13.03 -3.46 -7.75
CA MET A 14 11.76 -2.74 -7.72
C MET A 14 10.61 -3.72 -7.55
N ILE A 15 9.76 -3.47 -6.59
CA ILE A 15 8.53 -4.24 -6.39
C ILE A 15 7.39 -3.52 -7.11
N ASN A 16 6.81 -4.18 -8.09
CA ASN A 16 5.67 -3.62 -8.84
C ASN A 16 4.39 -4.27 -8.33
N ILE A 17 3.50 -3.45 -7.79
CA ILE A 17 2.25 -3.94 -7.23
C ILE A 17 1.12 -3.74 -8.25
N SER A 18 0.41 -4.82 -8.53
CA SER A 18 -0.81 -4.82 -9.33
C SER A 18 -1.99 -5.21 -8.44
N ASN A 19 -3.19 -5.17 -8.99
CA ASN A 19 -4.38 -5.58 -8.25
C ASN A 19 -4.29 -7.04 -7.79
N ASN A 20 -3.64 -7.89 -8.58
CA ASN A 20 -3.61 -9.33 -8.31
C ASN A 20 -2.67 -9.70 -7.17
N ASN A 21 -1.63 -8.91 -6.93
CA ASN A 21 -0.64 -9.23 -5.90
C ASN A 21 -0.65 -8.22 -4.74
N TYR A 22 -1.55 -7.25 -4.77
CA TYR A 22 -1.55 -6.12 -3.85
C TYR A 22 -1.52 -6.58 -2.39
N THR A 23 -2.51 -7.35 -1.99
CA THR A 23 -2.64 -7.74 -0.59
C THR A 23 -1.60 -8.78 -0.18
N ASN A 24 -1.14 -9.61 -1.09
CA ASN A 24 -0.04 -10.55 -0.81
C ASN A 24 1.25 -9.80 -0.50
N ILE A 25 1.57 -8.77 -1.29
CA ILE A 25 2.76 -7.96 -1.05
C ILE A 25 2.60 -7.16 0.25
N LEU A 26 1.44 -6.54 0.45
CA LEU A 26 1.15 -5.78 1.66
C LEU A 26 1.38 -6.63 2.90
N LYS A 27 0.83 -7.84 2.92
CA LYS A 27 0.98 -8.76 4.03
C LYS A 27 2.44 -9.18 4.22
N SER A 28 3.12 -9.54 3.13
CA SER A 28 4.50 -10.00 3.21
C SER A 28 5.43 -8.93 3.78
N VAL A 29 5.25 -7.69 3.35
CA VAL A 29 6.08 -6.59 3.84
C VAL A 29 5.78 -6.30 5.32
N HIS A 30 4.52 -6.31 5.72
CA HIS A 30 4.17 -6.08 7.13
C HIS A 30 4.65 -7.21 8.03
N ASP A 31 4.63 -8.45 7.54
CA ASP A 31 5.04 -9.61 8.34
C ASP A 31 6.56 -9.67 8.54
N ASP A 32 7.33 -9.09 7.61
CA ASP A 32 8.79 -9.20 7.64
C ASP A 32 9.43 -7.93 7.09
N ILE A 33 9.24 -6.83 7.81
CA ILE A 33 9.66 -5.50 7.37
C ILE A 33 11.16 -5.48 7.04
N ASP A 34 11.97 -6.09 7.90
CA ASP A 34 13.43 -6.01 7.76
C ASP A 34 13.94 -6.62 6.47
N SER A 35 13.23 -7.61 5.92
CA SER A 35 13.60 -8.21 4.63
C SER A 35 13.32 -7.30 3.44
N TYR A 36 12.50 -6.29 3.62
CA TYR A 36 12.06 -5.41 2.53
C TYR A 36 12.62 -4.00 2.63
N VAL A 37 13.18 -3.61 3.78
CA VAL A 37 13.75 -2.27 3.96
C VAL A 37 14.82 -2.02 2.89
N GLY A 38 14.74 -0.86 2.25
CA GLY A 38 15.66 -0.47 1.18
C GLY A 38 15.19 -0.82 -0.21
N LYS A 39 14.21 -1.68 -0.34
CA LYS A 39 13.67 -2.02 -1.67
C LYS A 39 12.76 -0.92 -2.17
N GLU A 40 12.74 -0.73 -3.48
CA GLU A 40 11.84 0.23 -4.10
C GLU A 40 10.52 -0.40 -4.44
N ILE A 41 9.46 0.41 -4.41
CA ILE A 41 8.10 -0.06 -4.62
C ILE A 41 7.35 0.95 -5.49
N CYS A 42 6.51 0.44 -6.39
CA CYS A 42 5.71 1.26 -7.29
C CYS A 42 4.29 0.74 -7.29
N PHE A 43 3.33 1.62 -7.01
CA PHE A 43 1.92 1.22 -7.00
C PHE A 43 1.01 2.44 -7.00
N SER A 44 -0.29 2.19 -7.12
CA SER A 44 -1.30 3.26 -7.15
C SER A 44 -2.41 2.98 -6.16
N GLY A 45 -3.12 4.03 -5.81
CA GLY A 45 -4.26 3.96 -4.93
C GLY A 45 -4.81 5.36 -4.70
N TYR A 46 -5.68 5.49 -3.70
CA TYR A 46 -6.22 6.81 -3.35
C TYR A 46 -5.65 7.28 -2.02
N ILE A 47 -5.66 8.60 -1.86
CA ILE A 47 -5.13 9.24 -0.65
C ILE A 47 -6.12 9.07 0.50
N TYR A 48 -5.66 8.52 1.60
CA TYR A 48 -6.47 8.33 2.80
C TYR A 48 -5.70 8.83 4.02
N ARG A 49 -6.30 9.70 4.81
CA ARG A 49 -5.66 10.28 5.99
C ARG A 49 -6.47 10.02 7.24
N LEU A 50 -5.77 9.71 8.33
CA LEU A 50 -6.36 9.70 9.67
C LEU A 50 -6.01 11.00 10.37
N ILE A 51 -6.81 11.36 11.38
CA ILE A 51 -6.68 12.66 12.03
C ILE A 51 -5.35 12.83 12.76
N ASP A 52 -4.73 11.75 13.19
CA ASP A 52 -3.45 11.80 13.90
C ASP A 52 -2.22 11.67 13.01
N PHE A 53 -2.41 11.67 11.69
CA PHE A 53 -1.28 11.66 10.75
C PHE A 53 -0.58 13.01 10.73
N LYS A 54 0.73 12.98 10.49
CA LYS A 54 1.50 14.19 10.22
C LYS A 54 1.13 14.74 8.84
N GLU A 55 1.46 16.01 8.61
CA GLU A 55 1.17 16.67 7.33
C GLU A 55 1.80 15.97 6.13
N THR A 56 2.91 15.26 6.34
CA THR A 56 3.59 14.51 5.27
C THR A 56 3.08 13.10 5.11
N GLU A 57 2.14 12.66 5.92
CA GLU A 57 1.72 11.27 5.95
C GLU A 57 0.35 11.06 5.33
N PHE A 58 0.22 9.98 4.58
CA PHE A 58 -1.07 9.44 4.13
C PHE A 58 -0.92 7.95 3.89
N VAL A 59 -2.03 7.24 3.88
CA VAL A 59 -2.05 5.86 3.40
C VAL A 59 -2.40 5.90 1.91
N LEU A 60 -1.63 5.20 1.10
CA LEU A 60 -2.01 4.97 -0.29
C LEU A 60 -2.89 3.73 -0.31
N ALA A 61 -4.17 3.95 -0.46
CA ALA A 61 -5.20 3.03 -0.04
C ALA A 61 -5.92 2.35 -1.20
N ARG A 62 -6.45 1.18 -0.90
CA ARG A 62 -7.37 0.44 -1.75
C ARG A 62 -8.47 -0.12 -0.87
N ASP A 63 -9.62 -0.38 -1.49
CA ASP A 63 -10.72 -1.05 -0.81
C ASP A 63 -10.60 -2.56 -1.08
N MET A 64 -10.49 -3.34 0.00
CA MET A 64 -10.39 -4.79 -0.08
C MET A 64 -11.76 -5.39 0.20
N ILE A 65 -12.25 -6.21 -0.74
CA ILE A 65 -13.54 -6.85 -0.60
C ILE A 65 -13.40 -8.03 0.36
N ILE A 66 -14.24 -8.05 1.41
CA ILE A 66 -14.15 -9.08 2.43
C ILE A 66 -15.38 -9.99 2.51
N SER A 67 -16.41 -9.68 1.73
CA SER A 67 -17.63 -10.52 1.75
C SER A 67 -18.36 -10.46 0.41
N SER A 68 -19.27 -11.41 0.22
CA SER A 68 -20.03 -11.53 -1.02
C SER A 68 -21.00 -10.38 -1.25
N ASP A 69 -21.36 -9.65 -0.19
CA ASP A 69 -22.22 -8.47 -0.32
C ASP A 69 -21.43 -7.18 -0.49
N MET A 70 -20.19 -7.29 -0.91
CA MET A 70 -19.31 -6.17 -1.25
C MET A 70 -18.92 -5.28 -0.08
N GLN A 71 -18.92 -5.80 1.14
CA GLN A 71 -18.31 -5.08 2.26
C GLN A 71 -16.81 -4.96 2.04
N THR A 72 -16.24 -3.82 2.42
CA THR A 72 -14.83 -3.57 2.18
C THR A 72 -14.12 -3.11 3.45
N LEU A 73 -12.80 -3.31 3.45
CA LEU A 73 -11.89 -2.70 4.42
C LEU A 73 -10.86 -1.88 3.66
N ILE A 74 -10.44 -0.78 4.26
CA ILE A 74 -9.37 0.04 3.70
C ILE A 74 -8.04 -0.60 4.05
N VAL A 75 -7.22 -0.83 3.03
CA VAL A 75 -5.88 -1.40 3.19
C VAL A 75 -4.88 -0.53 2.44
N GLY A 76 -3.61 -0.56 2.82
CA GLY A 76 -2.59 0.17 2.12
C GLY A 76 -1.31 0.34 2.91
N PHE A 77 -0.34 1.01 2.30
CA PHE A 77 0.90 1.36 2.96
C PHE A 77 0.86 2.80 3.44
N LEU A 78 1.36 3.00 4.65
CA LEU A 78 1.61 4.35 5.14
C LEU A 78 2.78 4.95 4.35
N CYS A 79 2.59 6.18 3.88
CA CYS A 79 3.56 6.87 3.05
C CYS A 79 3.99 8.17 3.71
N ASP A 80 5.25 8.54 3.47
CA ASP A 80 5.81 9.82 3.86
C ASP A 80 6.17 10.58 2.59
N CYS A 81 5.53 11.71 2.36
CA CYS A 81 5.64 12.46 1.12
C CYS A 81 5.81 13.95 1.44
N LYS A 82 6.90 14.51 0.97
CA LYS A 82 7.25 15.90 1.26
C LYS A 82 6.15 16.89 0.88
N ASN A 83 5.50 16.64 -0.27
CA ASN A 83 4.45 17.52 -0.78
C ASN A 83 3.06 16.87 -0.68
N ALA A 84 2.84 16.08 0.38
CA ALA A 84 1.58 15.39 0.59
C ALA A 84 0.37 16.31 0.56
N GLN A 85 0.52 17.54 1.05
CA GLN A 85 -0.57 18.52 1.11
C GLN A 85 -1.07 18.97 -0.26
N ASN A 86 -0.31 18.69 -1.31
CA ASN A 86 -0.73 19.03 -2.68
C ASN A 86 -1.75 18.04 -3.24
N PHE A 87 -2.03 16.96 -2.53
CA PHE A 87 -2.93 15.89 -3.02
C PHE A 87 -4.10 15.76 -2.06
N ALA A 88 -5.31 15.96 -2.59
CA ALA A 88 -6.52 15.93 -1.78
C ALA A 88 -6.88 14.49 -1.37
N ASP A 89 -7.62 14.38 -0.27
CA ASP A 89 -8.20 13.10 0.14
C ASP A 89 -9.02 12.50 -1.00
N ASN A 90 -8.93 11.20 -1.15
CA ASN A 90 -9.65 10.42 -2.17
C ASN A 90 -9.15 10.62 -3.61
N SER A 91 -8.16 11.48 -3.85
CA SER A 91 -7.57 11.56 -5.18
C SER A 91 -6.70 10.34 -5.42
N TRP A 92 -6.65 9.91 -6.69
CA TRP A 92 -5.84 8.77 -7.08
C TRP A 92 -4.47 9.22 -7.52
N VAL A 93 -3.46 8.52 -7.05
CA VAL A 93 -2.06 8.81 -7.38
C VAL A 93 -1.31 7.52 -7.64
N GLU A 94 -0.26 7.63 -8.43
CA GLU A 94 0.73 6.57 -8.61
C GLU A 94 2.03 7.04 -7.98
N ILE A 95 2.66 6.17 -7.22
CA ILE A 95 3.89 6.54 -6.51
C ILE A 95 5.03 5.57 -6.79
N LYS A 96 6.22 6.08 -6.62
CA LYS A 96 7.44 5.29 -6.52
C LYS A 96 8.17 5.74 -5.26
N GLY A 97 8.60 4.78 -4.46
CA GLY A 97 9.28 5.11 -3.21
C GLY A 97 10.11 3.97 -2.70
N GLU A 98 10.67 4.20 -1.53
CA GLU A 98 11.53 3.22 -0.85
C GLU A 98 10.86 2.76 0.42
N ILE A 99 10.90 1.44 0.66
CA ILE A 99 10.38 0.86 1.89
C ILE A 99 11.34 1.17 3.02
N THR A 100 10.83 1.81 4.07
CA THR A 100 11.57 2.08 5.29
C THR A 100 10.81 1.49 6.48
N LYS A 101 11.47 1.43 7.62
CA LYS A 101 10.86 0.99 8.87
C LYS A 101 10.61 2.22 9.73
N GLY A 102 9.38 2.41 10.14
CA GLY A 102 9.00 3.52 11.00
C GLY A 102 8.09 3.06 12.11
N SER A 103 7.42 4.01 12.73
CA SER A 103 6.52 3.73 13.84
C SER A 103 5.22 4.51 13.70
N TYR A 104 4.11 3.79 13.80
CA TYR A 104 2.78 4.34 13.94
C TYR A 104 1.98 3.30 14.71
N HIS A 105 1.86 3.49 16.02
CA HIS A 105 1.27 2.50 16.94
C HIS A 105 2.04 1.17 16.91
N GLY A 106 3.36 1.24 16.74
CA GLY A 106 4.25 0.08 16.66
C GLY A 106 5.06 0.12 15.37
N ASP A 107 5.98 -0.83 15.23
CA ASP A 107 6.82 -0.91 14.05
C ASP A 107 5.99 -1.22 12.81
N MET A 108 6.24 -0.50 11.73
CA MET A 108 5.53 -0.75 10.49
C MET A 108 6.34 -0.24 9.30
N PRO A 109 6.05 -0.75 8.09
CA PRO A 109 6.69 -0.22 6.90
C PRO A 109 6.12 1.15 6.59
N ILE A 110 6.99 2.07 6.22
CA ILE A 110 6.61 3.39 5.74
C ILE A 110 7.29 3.59 4.41
N ILE A 111 6.51 3.95 3.39
CA ILE A 111 7.05 4.19 2.06
C ILE A 111 7.49 5.64 1.96
N LYS A 112 8.79 5.84 1.83
CA LYS A 112 9.33 7.18 1.60
C LYS A 112 9.20 7.49 0.12
N ILE A 113 8.30 8.41 -0.21
CA ILE A 113 7.93 8.69 -1.60
C ILE A 113 9.04 9.47 -2.30
N LYS A 114 9.44 8.99 -3.47
CA LYS A 114 10.40 9.66 -4.34
C LYS A 114 9.73 10.35 -5.52
N GLU A 115 8.68 9.73 -6.05
CA GLU A 115 7.92 10.26 -7.18
C GLU A 115 6.45 10.03 -6.91
N ILE A 116 5.63 11.02 -7.22
CA ILE A 116 4.19 10.93 -7.08
C ILE A 116 3.54 11.72 -8.21
N LYS A 117 2.51 11.13 -8.82
CA LYS A 117 1.72 11.84 -9.81
C LYS A 117 0.25 11.50 -9.65
N GLN A 118 -0.61 12.48 -9.86
CA GLN A 118 -2.04 12.27 -9.85
C GLN A 118 -2.46 11.55 -11.11
N ILE A 119 -3.36 10.60 -10.96
CA ILE A 119 -3.93 9.84 -12.07
C ILE A 119 -5.44 9.90 -11.97
N GLU A 120 -6.12 9.50 -13.04
CA GLU A 120 -7.56 9.34 -12.99
C GLU A 120 -7.89 8.06 -12.24
N LYS A 121 -8.99 8.07 -11.49
CA LYS A 121 -9.50 6.86 -10.86
C LYS A 121 -9.77 5.83 -11.95
N PRO A 122 -9.21 4.63 -11.86
CA PRO A 122 -9.47 3.58 -12.85
C PRO A 122 -10.97 3.26 -12.91
N LYS A 123 -11.46 2.95 -14.09
CA LYS A 123 -12.86 2.59 -14.29
C LYS A 123 -13.15 1.18 -13.81
N ASP A 124 -12.16 0.30 -13.92
CA ASP A 124 -12.27 -1.11 -13.57
C ASP A 124 -11.15 -1.50 -12.62
N ASN A 125 -11.33 -2.61 -11.92
CA ASN A 125 -10.28 -3.23 -11.10
C ASN A 125 -9.79 -2.30 -9.99
N ILE A 126 -10.72 -1.57 -9.36
CA ILE A 126 -10.38 -0.68 -8.26
C ILE A 126 -10.32 -1.39 -6.92
N TYR A 127 -10.90 -2.58 -6.83
CA TYR A 127 -10.93 -3.36 -5.59
C TYR A 127 -9.80 -4.39 -5.58
N VAL A 128 -9.38 -4.74 -4.37
CA VAL A 128 -8.43 -5.83 -4.15
C VAL A 128 -9.09 -6.89 -3.28
N TYR A 129 -8.45 -8.04 -3.16
CA TYR A 129 -9.01 -9.18 -2.45
C TYR A 129 -8.05 -9.65 -1.38
N PRO A 130 -8.56 -10.36 -0.33
CA PRO A 130 -7.67 -10.84 0.74
C PRO A 130 -6.51 -11.67 0.20
N PRO A 131 -5.37 -11.65 0.93
CA PRO A 131 -4.12 -12.23 0.41
C PRO A 131 -4.20 -13.73 0.17
N ASP A 132 -4.87 -14.48 1.03
CA ASP A 132 -5.06 -15.91 0.81
C ASP A 132 -6.21 -16.43 1.65
N ASP A 133 -6.45 -17.74 1.56
CA ASP A 133 -7.62 -18.40 2.17
C ASP A 133 -7.59 -18.39 3.69
N THR A 134 -6.42 -18.22 4.30
CA THR A 134 -6.29 -18.27 5.75
C THR A 134 -6.42 -16.91 6.41
N TYR A 135 -6.44 -15.85 5.62
CA TYR A 135 -6.53 -14.50 6.14
C TYR A 135 -7.93 -14.18 6.63
N VAL A 136 -8.04 -13.70 7.86
CA VAL A 136 -9.31 -13.26 8.44
C VAL A 136 -9.21 -11.78 8.73
N PRO A 137 -9.87 -10.92 7.95
CA PRO A 137 -9.75 -9.47 8.17
C PRO A 137 -10.55 -9.06 9.41
N THR A 138 -9.86 -8.44 10.37
CA THR A 138 -10.48 -7.92 11.59
C THR A 138 -10.39 -6.41 11.69
N SER A 139 -9.50 -5.79 10.90
CA SER A 139 -9.32 -4.35 10.88
C SER A 139 -8.60 -3.95 9.61
N ALA A 140 -8.55 -2.65 9.33
CA ALA A 140 -7.79 -2.15 8.19
C ALA A 140 -6.31 -2.51 8.34
N MET A 141 -5.68 -2.81 7.21
CA MET A 141 -4.29 -3.27 7.16
C MET A 141 -3.40 -2.11 6.68
N PHE A 142 -2.85 -1.36 7.62
CA PHE A 142 -1.86 -0.32 7.34
C PHE A 142 -1.16 0.16 8.60
#